data_4595e2b8a0e3b670933988ff4413ed23
#
_entry.id   4595e2b8a0e3b670933988ff4413ed23
#
_cell.length_a   1.000
_cell.length_b   1.000
_cell.length_c   1.000
_cell.angle_alpha   90.00
_cell.angle_beta   90.00
_cell.angle_gamma   90.00
#
_symmetry.space_group_name_H-M   'P 1'
#
loop_
_entity.id
_entity.type
_entity.pdbx_description
1 polymer ?
#
loop_
_entity_poly.entity_id
_entity_poly.type
_entity_poly.pdbx_seq_one_letter_code
_entity_poly.pdbx_strand_id
1 'polypeptide(L)'
;MIKAVIFDLDNTLLDFIKMKQFAVQAAISSMVEAGLEVDEREAFKKIFQMYEEKGWENQSIFNDFLEKEIGFVDNKLLAAGIVAYRRAREASLQLYPNVNKTLFELLKMGIKLAVVSDAPSREAWMRIYYLNLHHVFDLVLTIDDTGARKPSSKPFVMALNSLKIKAKDAVIVGDWPERDVEGAKKVGMRNIFARYGDTFETKNSGADWDVNDIYEIVGIIKELNSA
;
A
#
# COMPACT_ATOMS: atom_id res chain seq x y z
N MET A 1 16.22 22.78 -1.29
CA MET A 1 16.62 21.59 -2.06
C MET A 1 16.01 20.36 -1.39
N ILE A 2 15.29 19.52 -2.13
CA ILE A 2 14.73 18.25 -1.63
C ILE A 2 15.86 17.23 -1.52
N LYS A 3 15.90 16.54 -0.38
CA LYS A 3 16.93 15.57 -0.01
C LYS A 3 16.37 14.17 0.21
N ALA A 4 15.04 14.04 0.42
CA ALA A 4 14.38 12.77 0.57
C ALA A 4 13.01 12.76 -0.10
N VAL A 5 12.64 11.60 -0.64
CA VAL A 5 11.27 11.26 -1.01
C VAL A 5 10.83 10.07 -0.14
N ILE A 6 9.72 10.27 0.56
CA ILE A 6 9.07 9.25 1.38
C ILE A 6 7.88 8.73 0.58
N PHE A 7 7.71 7.44 0.49
CA PHE A 7 6.58 6.81 -0.21
C PHE A 7 5.67 6.12 0.78
N ASP A 8 4.38 6.19 0.57
CA ASP A 8 3.52 5.12 1.00
C ASP A 8 3.83 3.85 0.19
N LEU A 9 3.37 2.69 0.65
CA LEU A 9 3.68 1.41 0.03
C LEU A 9 2.54 0.92 -0.85
N ASP A 10 1.39 0.68 -0.24
CA ASP A 10 0.23 0.04 -0.86
C ASP A 10 -0.54 1.06 -1.71
N ASN A 11 -0.91 0.69 -2.93
CA ASN A 11 -1.51 1.57 -3.95
C ASN A 11 -0.66 2.81 -4.32
N THR A 12 0.56 2.90 -3.83
CA THR A 12 1.52 3.96 -4.22
C THR A 12 2.70 3.39 -5.00
N LEU A 13 3.37 2.37 -4.46
CA LEU A 13 4.44 1.66 -5.17
C LEU A 13 3.94 0.38 -5.85
N LEU A 14 2.95 -0.27 -5.28
CA LEU A 14 2.36 -1.52 -5.76
C LEU A 14 0.83 -1.43 -5.80
N ASP A 15 0.22 -2.16 -6.71
CA ASP A 15 -1.24 -2.23 -6.88
C ASP A 15 -1.84 -3.25 -5.90
N PHE A 16 -2.01 -2.79 -4.64
CA PHE A 16 -2.48 -3.63 -3.54
C PHE A 16 -3.91 -4.11 -3.73
N ILE A 17 -4.82 -3.22 -4.12
CA ILE A 17 -6.23 -3.56 -4.28
C ILE A 17 -6.43 -4.58 -5.40
N LYS A 18 -5.76 -4.41 -6.53
CA LYS A 18 -5.81 -5.38 -7.63
C LYS A 18 -5.26 -6.74 -7.22
N MET A 19 -4.12 -6.77 -6.53
CA MET A 19 -3.56 -8.00 -5.97
C MET A 19 -4.57 -8.68 -5.03
N LYS A 20 -5.24 -7.90 -4.15
CA LYS A 20 -6.24 -8.38 -3.21
C LYS A 20 -7.46 -8.96 -3.94
N GLN A 21 -7.92 -8.29 -5.01
CA GLN A 21 -9.03 -8.75 -5.86
C GLN A 21 -8.73 -10.12 -6.48
N PHE A 22 -7.57 -10.27 -7.10
CA PHE A 22 -7.16 -11.56 -7.69
C PHE A 22 -7.04 -12.67 -6.64
N ALA A 23 -6.47 -12.36 -5.49
CA ALA A 23 -6.29 -13.33 -4.42
C ALA A 23 -7.62 -13.81 -3.82
N VAL A 24 -8.56 -12.89 -3.59
CA VAL A 24 -9.90 -13.22 -3.07
C VAL A 24 -10.69 -14.01 -4.11
N GLN A 25 -10.66 -13.60 -5.38
CA GLN A 25 -11.36 -14.35 -6.44
C GLN A 25 -10.84 -15.79 -6.55
N ALA A 26 -9.52 -15.97 -6.54
CA ALA A 26 -8.93 -17.30 -6.58
C ALA A 26 -9.33 -18.17 -5.37
N ALA A 27 -9.40 -17.55 -4.18
CA ALA A 27 -9.84 -18.25 -2.98
C ALA A 27 -11.28 -18.75 -3.09
N ILE A 28 -12.19 -17.89 -3.56
CA ILE A 28 -13.61 -18.21 -3.72
C ILE A 28 -13.77 -19.35 -4.75
N SER A 29 -13.18 -19.20 -5.94
CA SER A 29 -13.27 -20.22 -6.98
C SER A 29 -12.75 -21.59 -6.49
N SER A 30 -11.64 -21.59 -5.74
CA SER A 30 -11.10 -22.84 -5.17
C SER A 30 -12.00 -23.45 -4.08
N MET A 31 -12.67 -22.63 -3.26
CA MET A 31 -13.66 -23.12 -2.30
C MET A 31 -14.89 -23.70 -3.00
N VAL A 32 -15.37 -23.07 -4.08
CA VAL A 32 -16.49 -23.58 -4.89
C VAL A 32 -16.13 -24.91 -5.57
N GLU A 33 -14.95 -25.01 -6.18
CA GLU A 33 -14.42 -26.26 -6.74
C GLU A 33 -14.31 -27.38 -5.67
N ALA A 34 -14.01 -27.01 -4.42
CA ALA A 34 -13.95 -27.93 -3.31
C ALA A 34 -15.33 -28.35 -2.76
N GLY A 35 -16.41 -27.72 -3.23
CA GLY A 35 -17.80 -28.08 -2.91
C GLY A 35 -18.58 -27.00 -2.14
N LEU A 36 -18.09 -25.77 -2.03
CA LEU A 36 -18.87 -24.67 -1.45
C LEU A 36 -19.96 -24.21 -2.42
N GLU A 37 -21.21 -24.27 -2.00
CA GLU A 37 -22.38 -23.86 -2.81
C GLU A 37 -22.72 -22.39 -2.55
N VAL A 38 -22.08 -21.47 -3.30
CA VAL A 38 -22.34 -20.02 -3.23
C VAL A 38 -22.22 -19.38 -4.62
N ASP A 39 -22.88 -18.25 -4.83
CA ASP A 39 -22.59 -17.39 -5.97
C ASP A 39 -21.24 -16.69 -5.75
N GLU A 40 -20.29 -16.86 -6.67
CA GLU A 40 -18.93 -16.32 -6.52
C GLU A 40 -18.90 -14.79 -6.47
N ARG A 41 -19.81 -14.10 -7.19
CA ARG A 41 -19.86 -12.63 -7.21
C ARG A 41 -20.37 -12.07 -5.88
N GLU A 42 -21.40 -12.71 -5.32
CA GLU A 42 -21.92 -12.31 -4.00
C GLU A 42 -20.92 -12.66 -2.89
N ALA A 43 -20.25 -13.81 -2.96
CA ALA A 43 -19.18 -14.17 -2.04
C ALA A 43 -18.03 -13.14 -2.07
N PHE A 44 -17.64 -12.71 -3.27
CA PHE A 44 -16.60 -11.69 -3.45
C PHE A 44 -16.98 -10.37 -2.77
N LYS A 45 -18.20 -9.86 -2.99
CA LYS A 45 -18.68 -8.63 -2.35
C LYS A 45 -18.68 -8.74 -0.83
N LYS A 46 -19.19 -9.86 -0.29
CA LYS A 46 -19.23 -10.12 1.16
C LYS A 46 -17.82 -10.14 1.76
N ILE A 47 -16.88 -10.83 1.13
CA ILE A 47 -15.50 -10.93 1.62
C ILE A 47 -14.81 -9.56 1.57
N PHE A 48 -15.00 -8.78 0.51
CA PHE A 48 -14.46 -7.42 0.41
C PHE A 48 -15.03 -6.51 1.50
N GLN A 49 -16.35 -6.51 1.72
CA GLN A 49 -16.97 -5.78 2.82
C GLN A 49 -16.39 -6.19 4.18
N MET A 50 -16.17 -7.49 4.40
CA MET A 50 -15.54 -7.96 5.65
C MET A 50 -14.10 -7.44 5.82
N TYR A 51 -13.32 -7.30 4.72
CA TYR A 51 -12.00 -6.68 4.76
C TYR A 51 -12.07 -5.19 5.09
N GLU A 52 -13.04 -4.45 4.54
CA GLU A 52 -13.27 -3.04 4.85
C GLU A 52 -13.60 -2.84 6.35
N GLU A 53 -14.46 -3.68 6.90
CA GLU A 53 -14.89 -3.62 8.30
C GLU A 53 -13.80 -4.07 9.28
N LYS A 54 -13.08 -5.16 8.99
CA LYS A 54 -12.15 -5.83 9.91
C LYS A 54 -10.68 -5.51 9.64
N GLY A 55 -10.38 -4.79 8.56
CA GLY A 55 -9.03 -4.44 8.11
C GLY A 55 -8.47 -5.40 7.07
N TRP A 56 -7.74 -4.82 6.11
CA TRP A 56 -7.20 -5.51 4.93
C TRP A 56 -6.20 -6.63 5.22
N GLU A 57 -5.61 -6.65 6.43
CA GLU A 57 -4.65 -7.68 6.86
C GLU A 57 -5.24 -8.71 7.82
N ASN A 58 -6.57 -8.71 7.99
CA ASN A 58 -7.23 -9.69 8.85
C ASN A 58 -7.06 -11.10 8.29
N GLN A 59 -6.55 -12.02 9.12
CA GLN A 59 -6.24 -13.39 8.74
C GLN A 59 -7.42 -14.35 8.89
N SER A 60 -8.51 -13.93 9.54
CA SER A 60 -9.68 -14.78 9.85
C SER A 60 -10.82 -14.62 8.86
N ILE A 61 -10.69 -13.79 7.83
CA ILE A 61 -11.80 -13.42 6.93
C ILE A 61 -12.47 -14.66 6.31
N PHE A 62 -11.71 -15.63 5.86
CA PHE A 62 -12.28 -16.86 5.26
C PHE A 62 -12.97 -17.77 6.30
N ASN A 63 -12.47 -17.79 7.54
CA ASN A 63 -13.16 -18.48 8.63
C ASN A 63 -14.52 -17.84 8.89
N ASP A 64 -14.52 -16.52 9.07
CA ASP A 64 -15.72 -15.74 9.34
C ASP A 64 -16.73 -15.80 8.20
N PHE A 65 -16.23 -15.83 6.95
CA PHE A 65 -17.06 -16.01 5.77
C PHE A 65 -17.75 -17.36 5.75
N LEU A 66 -17.01 -18.47 5.94
CA LEU A 66 -17.58 -19.82 5.96
C LEU A 66 -18.59 -19.98 7.11
N GLU A 67 -18.27 -19.47 8.30
CA GLU A 67 -19.19 -19.51 9.43
C GLU A 67 -20.51 -18.78 9.15
N LYS A 68 -20.46 -17.64 8.44
CA LYS A 68 -21.66 -16.90 8.02
C LYS A 68 -22.47 -17.59 6.92
N GLU A 69 -21.79 -18.24 5.95
CA GLU A 69 -22.48 -18.83 4.78
C GLU A 69 -23.04 -20.20 5.06
N ILE A 70 -22.31 -21.06 5.80
CA ILE A 70 -22.69 -22.46 6.04
C ILE A 70 -22.83 -22.85 7.51
N GLY A 71 -22.65 -21.89 8.44
CA GLY A 71 -22.86 -22.07 9.87
C GLY A 71 -21.70 -22.72 10.63
N PHE A 72 -20.62 -23.09 9.96
CA PHE A 72 -19.40 -23.66 10.56
C PHE A 72 -18.18 -23.47 9.66
N VAL A 73 -16.98 -23.69 10.21
CA VAL A 73 -15.74 -23.63 9.43
C VAL A 73 -15.40 -25.04 8.94
N ASP A 74 -15.62 -25.30 7.64
CA ASP A 74 -15.14 -26.51 7.00
C ASP A 74 -13.65 -26.38 6.66
N ASN A 75 -12.81 -27.21 7.26
CA ASN A 75 -11.36 -27.14 7.09
C ASN A 75 -10.88 -27.49 5.67
N LYS A 76 -11.62 -28.29 4.91
CA LYS A 76 -11.29 -28.62 3.51
C LYS A 76 -11.50 -27.37 2.64
N LEU A 77 -12.66 -26.72 2.78
CA LEU A 77 -12.97 -25.47 2.06
C LEU A 77 -12.02 -24.35 2.44
N LEU A 78 -11.78 -24.16 3.74
CA LEU A 78 -10.85 -23.17 4.26
C LEU A 78 -9.43 -23.39 3.69
N ALA A 79 -8.92 -24.60 3.71
CA ALA A 79 -7.60 -24.92 3.17
C ALA A 79 -7.50 -24.64 1.67
N ALA A 80 -8.52 -25.00 0.89
CA ALA A 80 -8.60 -24.72 -0.54
C ALA A 80 -8.51 -23.20 -0.79
N GLY A 81 -9.33 -22.41 -0.08
CA GLY A 81 -9.32 -20.95 -0.18
C GLY A 81 -7.98 -20.32 0.21
N ILE A 82 -7.41 -20.71 1.36
CA ILE A 82 -6.12 -20.15 1.83
C ILE A 82 -4.98 -20.45 0.85
N VAL A 83 -4.90 -21.69 0.32
CA VAL A 83 -3.84 -22.07 -0.62
C VAL A 83 -3.96 -21.29 -1.92
N ALA A 84 -5.16 -21.19 -2.49
CA ALA A 84 -5.41 -20.44 -3.71
C ALA A 84 -5.15 -18.94 -3.51
N TYR A 85 -5.63 -18.36 -2.41
CA TYR A 85 -5.36 -16.98 -2.03
C TYR A 85 -3.86 -16.66 -2.00
N ARG A 86 -3.07 -17.48 -1.30
CA ARG A 86 -1.61 -17.24 -1.17
C ARG A 86 -0.91 -17.28 -2.52
N ARG A 87 -1.22 -18.30 -3.35
CA ARG A 87 -0.64 -18.43 -4.69
C ARG A 87 -0.98 -17.23 -5.59
N ALA A 88 -2.25 -16.86 -5.63
CA ALA A 88 -2.70 -15.74 -6.45
C ALA A 88 -2.14 -14.39 -5.94
N ARG A 89 -2.08 -14.18 -4.62
CA ARG A 89 -1.48 -13.00 -4.00
C ARG A 89 -0.03 -12.82 -4.45
N GLU A 90 0.78 -13.87 -4.36
CA GLU A 90 2.19 -13.82 -4.76
C GLU A 90 2.36 -13.60 -6.27
N ALA A 91 1.55 -14.28 -7.08
CA ALA A 91 1.61 -14.16 -8.54
C ALA A 91 1.14 -12.79 -9.08
N SER A 92 0.24 -12.12 -8.36
CA SER A 92 -0.36 -10.84 -8.78
C SER A 92 0.26 -9.61 -8.11
N LEU A 93 1.22 -9.80 -7.19
CA LEU A 93 1.91 -8.68 -6.55
C LEU A 93 2.85 -8.00 -7.56
N GLN A 94 2.50 -6.80 -7.97
CA GLN A 94 3.21 -6.05 -9.01
C GLN A 94 3.40 -4.59 -8.60
N LEU A 95 4.53 -4.03 -9.03
CA LEU A 95 4.75 -2.59 -8.97
C LEU A 95 3.86 -1.87 -10.00
N TYR A 96 3.46 -0.65 -9.67
CA TYR A 96 2.92 0.23 -10.70
C TYR A 96 3.93 0.47 -11.81
N PRO A 97 3.47 0.78 -13.04
CA PRO A 97 4.35 1.17 -14.13
C PRO A 97 5.33 2.27 -13.70
N ASN A 98 6.53 2.23 -14.23
CA ASN A 98 7.60 3.21 -14.01
C ASN A 98 8.17 3.33 -12.57
N VAL A 99 7.70 2.55 -11.57
CA VAL A 99 8.22 2.62 -10.19
C VAL A 99 9.73 2.41 -10.16
N ASN A 100 10.24 1.29 -10.70
CA ASN A 100 11.68 1.02 -10.71
C ASN A 100 12.49 2.13 -11.39
N LYS A 101 11.99 2.66 -12.51
CA LYS A 101 12.63 3.77 -13.24
C LYS A 101 12.69 5.03 -12.37
N THR A 102 11.58 5.36 -11.70
CA THR A 102 11.48 6.52 -10.82
C THR A 102 12.44 6.43 -9.63
N LEU A 103 12.43 5.29 -8.93
CA LEU A 103 13.33 5.06 -7.79
C LEU A 103 14.79 5.17 -8.22
N PHE A 104 15.15 4.58 -9.36
CA PHE A 104 16.52 4.64 -9.90
C PHE A 104 16.95 6.08 -10.24
N GLU A 105 16.09 6.86 -10.90
CA GLU A 105 16.41 8.27 -11.22
C GLU A 105 16.55 9.13 -9.96
N LEU A 106 15.70 8.94 -8.94
CA LEU A 106 15.83 9.64 -7.67
C LEU A 106 17.14 9.28 -6.95
N LEU A 107 17.51 7.99 -6.93
CA LEU A 107 18.80 7.55 -6.36
C LEU A 107 19.99 8.19 -7.09
N LYS A 108 19.98 8.27 -8.42
CA LYS A 108 21.02 8.96 -9.20
C LYS A 108 21.14 10.44 -8.88
N MET A 109 20.05 11.07 -8.45
CA MET A 109 20.04 12.47 -7.97
C MET A 109 20.55 12.62 -6.54
N GLY A 110 20.94 11.55 -5.86
CA GLY A 110 21.37 11.54 -4.47
C GLY A 110 20.25 11.75 -3.47
N ILE A 111 19.00 11.50 -3.86
CA ILE A 111 17.81 11.61 -3.03
C ILE A 111 17.71 10.35 -2.16
N LYS A 112 17.54 10.53 -0.85
CA LYS A 112 17.22 9.43 0.06
C LYS A 112 15.79 8.95 -0.17
N LEU A 113 15.61 7.64 -0.16
CA LEU A 113 14.30 7.02 -0.34
C LEU A 113 13.83 6.35 0.94
N ALA A 114 12.59 6.56 1.32
CA ALA A 114 12.01 5.92 2.48
C ALA A 114 10.59 5.43 2.19
N VAL A 115 10.14 4.46 2.99
CA VAL A 115 8.74 4.00 3.03
C VAL A 115 8.15 4.31 4.40
N VAL A 116 6.92 4.82 4.42
CA VAL A 116 6.08 4.96 5.63
C VAL A 116 4.73 4.34 5.34
N SER A 117 4.50 3.14 5.87
CA SER A 117 3.31 2.33 5.62
C SER A 117 2.48 2.07 6.88
N ASP A 118 1.16 2.02 6.74
CA ASP A 118 0.23 1.60 7.78
C ASP A 118 0.06 0.07 7.86
N ALA A 119 0.74 -0.69 7.00
CA ALA A 119 0.76 -2.14 7.05
C ALA A 119 1.59 -2.66 8.24
N PRO A 120 1.25 -3.84 8.81
CA PRO A 120 2.11 -4.54 9.76
C PRO A 120 3.50 -4.83 9.16
N SER A 121 4.53 -4.81 10.00
CA SER A 121 5.93 -4.97 9.56
C SER A 121 6.14 -6.21 8.69
N ARG A 122 5.64 -7.36 9.13
CA ARG A 122 5.78 -8.60 8.38
C ARG A 122 5.22 -8.48 6.97
N GLU A 123 4.01 -7.93 6.81
CA GLU A 123 3.33 -7.82 5.51
C GLU A 123 4.03 -6.79 4.61
N ALA A 124 4.45 -5.66 5.16
CA ALA A 124 5.21 -4.64 4.42
C ALA A 124 6.54 -5.21 3.90
N TRP A 125 7.32 -5.86 4.77
CA TRP A 125 8.61 -6.46 4.38
C TRP A 125 8.44 -7.61 3.38
N MET A 126 7.40 -8.44 3.50
CA MET A 126 7.11 -9.47 2.50
C MET A 126 6.90 -8.86 1.12
N ARG A 127 6.11 -7.77 1.01
CA ARG A 127 5.90 -7.05 -0.25
C ARG A 127 7.21 -6.49 -0.81
N ILE A 128 8.00 -5.83 0.03
CA ILE A 128 9.29 -5.24 -0.35
C ILE A 128 10.26 -6.31 -0.86
N TYR A 129 10.32 -7.49 -0.22
CA TYR A 129 11.17 -8.59 -0.67
C TYR A 129 10.67 -9.23 -1.97
N TYR A 130 9.36 -9.51 -2.09
CA TYR A 130 8.79 -10.06 -3.33
C TYR A 130 9.01 -9.15 -4.54
N LEU A 131 9.00 -7.85 -4.33
CA LEU A 131 9.20 -6.83 -5.37
C LEU A 131 10.68 -6.49 -5.59
N ASN A 132 11.61 -7.15 -4.89
CA ASN A 132 13.06 -6.91 -4.94
C ASN A 132 13.47 -5.47 -4.59
N LEU A 133 12.73 -4.80 -3.72
CA LEU A 133 12.98 -3.43 -3.29
C LEU A 133 13.75 -3.31 -1.97
N HIS A 134 14.15 -4.42 -1.35
CA HIS A 134 14.72 -4.47 0.00
C HIS A 134 16.10 -3.78 0.14
N HIS A 135 16.77 -3.44 -0.97
CA HIS A 135 18.02 -2.69 -0.99
C HIS A 135 17.87 -1.24 -1.50
N VAL A 136 16.64 -0.80 -1.78
CA VAL A 136 16.36 0.49 -2.43
C VAL A 136 16.18 1.61 -1.41
N PHE A 137 15.60 1.29 -0.25
CA PHE A 137 15.20 2.28 0.73
C PHE A 137 16.22 2.45 1.85
N ASP A 138 16.56 3.71 2.16
CA ASP A 138 17.37 4.07 3.34
C ASP A 138 16.61 3.83 4.65
N LEU A 139 15.27 3.81 4.61
CA LEU A 139 14.40 3.64 5.76
C LEU A 139 13.07 3.03 5.36
N VAL A 140 12.59 2.07 6.14
CA VAL A 140 11.22 1.55 6.09
C VAL A 140 10.62 1.65 7.48
N LEU A 141 9.51 2.37 7.62
CA LEU A 141 8.71 2.46 8.84
C LEU A 141 7.32 1.91 8.60
N THR A 142 6.86 1.09 9.52
CA THR A 142 5.57 0.43 9.49
C THR A 142 4.73 0.84 10.71
N ILE A 143 3.48 0.38 10.77
CA ILE A 143 2.64 0.64 11.95
C ILE A 143 3.26 0.08 13.23
N ASP A 144 3.97 -1.05 13.15
CA ASP A 144 4.59 -1.69 14.32
C ASP A 144 5.78 -0.87 14.83
N ASP A 145 6.50 -0.17 13.95
CA ASP A 145 7.61 0.71 14.33
C ASP A 145 7.09 2.01 14.93
N THR A 146 6.04 2.56 14.35
CA THR A 146 5.55 3.90 14.71
C THR A 146 4.53 3.87 15.84
N GLY A 147 3.79 2.77 15.97
CA GLY A 147 2.66 2.63 16.92
C GLY A 147 1.53 3.62 16.64
N ALA A 148 1.50 4.23 15.46
CA ALA A 148 0.46 5.19 15.06
C ALA A 148 0.26 5.17 13.54
N ARG A 149 -1.00 5.18 13.11
CA ARG A 149 -1.36 5.25 11.69
C ARG A 149 -1.33 6.69 11.18
N LYS A 150 -1.08 6.85 9.90
CA LYS A 150 -1.37 8.10 9.17
C LYS A 150 -2.88 8.41 9.30
N PRO A 151 -3.33 9.64 9.49
CA PRO A 151 -2.59 10.91 9.38
C PRO A 151 -1.99 11.42 10.71
N SER A 152 -1.63 10.56 11.66
CA SER A 152 -0.84 11.00 12.82
C SER A 152 0.48 11.62 12.32
N SER A 153 0.94 12.68 12.97
CA SER A 153 2.26 13.28 12.68
C SER A 153 3.42 12.35 13.04
N LYS A 154 3.20 11.37 13.93
CA LYS A 154 4.26 10.53 14.50
C LYS A 154 5.07 9.75 13.43
N PRO A 155 4.45 9.01 12.47
CA PRO A 155 5.21 8.31 11.44
C PRO A 155 6.12 9.24 10.62
N PHE A 156 5.60 10.42 10.26
CA PHE A 156 6.35 11.40 9.46
C PHE A 156 7.51 12.02 10.24
N VAL A 157 7.28 12.39 11.51
CA VAL A 157 8.34 12.92 12.39
C VAL A 157 9.43 11.87 12.61
N MET A 158 9.05 10.61 12.83
CA MET A 158 10.02 9.52 12.98
C MET A 158 10.86 9.32 11.72
N ALA A 159 10.23 9.36 10.54
CA ALA A 159 10.95 9.26 9.26
C ALA A 159 11.94 10.40 9.09
N LEU A 160 11.52 11.65 9.29
CA LEU A 160 12.36 12.83 9.19
C LEU A 160 13.57 12.78 10.15
N ASN A 161 13.33 12.35 11.41
CA ASN A 161 14.39 12.22 12.42
C ASN A 161 15.39 11.13 12.05
N SER A 162 14.91 9.94 11.63
CA SER A 162 15.76 8.82 11.21
C SER A 162 16.62 9.16 10.01
N LEU A 163 16.06 9.86 9.03
CA LEU A 163 16.78 10.34 7.86
C LEU A 163 17.69 11.56 8.15
N LYS A 164 17.51 12.21 9.31
CA LYS A 164 18.17 13.47 9.71
C LYS A 164 17.90 14.61 8.71
N ILE A 165 16.64 14.75 8.30
CA ILE A 165 16.19 15.72 7.29
C ILE A 165 15.09 16.60 7.87
N LYS A 166 15.06 17.88 7.47
CA LYS A 166 13.98 18.82 7.83
C LYS A 166 12.76 18.57 6.94
N ALA A 167 11.56 18.79 7.47
CA ALA A 167 10.31 18.61 6.73
C ALA A 167 10.30 19.34 5.36
N LYS A 168 10.78 20.58 5.30
CA LYS A 168 10.87 21.37 4.06
C LYS A 168 11.78 20.78 2.98
N ASP A 169 12.70 19.89 3.35
CA ASP A 169 13.67 19.23 2.47
C ASP A 169 13.22 17.80 2.10
N ALA A 170 11.99 17.41 2.47
CA ALA A 170 11.38 16.12 2.16
C ALA A 170 10.03 16.29 1.45
N VAL A 171 9.66 15.27 0.67
CA VAL A 171 8.35 15.14 0.01
C VAL A 171 7.78 13.78 0.35
N ILE A 172 6.49 13.70 0.68
CA ILE A 172 5.74 12.43 0.74
C ILE A 172 4.97 12.21 -0.55
N VAL A 173 4.88 10.97 -0.96
CA VAL A 173 4.04 10.49 -2.07
C VAL A 173 3.10 9.44 -1.53
N GLY A 174 1.80 9.58 -1.74
CA GLY A 174 0.79 8.62 -1.30
C GLY A 174 -0.51 8.73 -2.07
N ASP A 175 -1.31 7.66 -2.03
CA ASP A 175 -2.59 7.52 -2.74
C ASP A 175 -3.82 7.90 -1.90
N TRP A 176 -3.64 8.14 -0.59
CA TRP A 176 -4.75 8.39 0.32
C TRP A 176 -4.67 9.81 0.93
N PRO A 177 -5.42 10.80 0.38
CA PRO A 177 -5.32 12.20 0.82
C PRO A 177 -5.49 12.40 2.32
N GLU A 178 -6.51 11.77 2.93
CA GLU A 178 -6.80 11.93 4.36
C GLU A 178 -5.68 11.37 5.26
N ARG A 179 -4.83 10.48 4.74
CA ARG A 179 -3.71 9.88 5.46
C ARG A 179 -2.39 10.55 5.12
N ASP A 180 -2.04 10.57 3.84
CA ASP A 180 -0.72 10.99 3.37
C ASP A 180 -0.61 12.49 3.28
N VAL A 181 -1.56 13.15 2.60
CA VAL A 181 -1.54 14.60 2.38
C VAL A 181 -1.79 15.33 3.70
N GLU A 182 -2.84 14.97 4.43
CA GLU A 182 -3.15 15.61 5.71
C GLU A 182 -2.07 15.34 6.78
N GLY A 183 -1.49 14.14 6.78
CA GLY A 183 -0.40 13.81 7.69
C GLY A 183 0.86 14.63 7.41
N ALA A 184 1.23 14.81 6.14
CA ALA A 184 2.36 15.61 5.70
C ALA A 184 2.20 17.10 6.06
N LYS A 185 1.00 17.66 5.83
CA LYS A 185 0.69 19.05 6.18
C LYS A 185 0.89 19.34 7.66
N LYS A 186 0.52 18.42 8.55
CA LYS A 186 0.69 18.55 10.01
C LYS A 186 2.15 18.74 10.43
N VAL A 187 3.10 18.28 9.63
CA VAL A 187 4.54 18.41 9.90
C VAL A 187 5.23 19.44 8.99
N GLY A 188 4.50 20.09 8.11
CA GLY A 188 5.03 21.09 7.16
C GLY A 188 5.88 20.47 6.05
N MET A 189 5.57 19.23 5.67
CA MET A 189 6.22 18.53 4.56
C MET A 189 5.40 18.67 3.28
N ARG A 190 6.08 18.86 2.14
CA ARG A 190 5.45 18.84 0.82
C ARG A 190 4.88 17.46 0.51
N ASN A 191 3.84 17.45 -0.31
CA ASN A 191 3.13 16.21 -0.58
C ASN A 191 2.68 16.11 -2.04
N ILE A 192 2.72 14.89 -2.55
CA ILE A 192 2.31 14.51 -3.91
C ILE A 192 1.25 13.43 -3.78
N PHE A 193 0.10 13.66 -4.39
CA PHE A 193 -0.96 12.67 -4.47
C PHE A 193 -0.75 11.75 -5.68
N ALA A 194 -0.65 10.46 -5.41
CA ALA A 194 -0.52 9.39 -6.41
C ALA A 194 -1.90 9.03 -6.99
N ARG A 195 -2.42 9.85 -7.91
CA ARG A 195 -3.75 9.66 -8.49
C ARG A 195 -3.92 8.31 -9.20
N TYR A 196 -2.84 7.75 -9.73
CA TYR A 196 -2.85 6.43 -10.37
C TYR A 196 -3.17 5.28 -9.39
N GLY A 197 -3.01 5.50 -8.09
CA GLY A 197 -3.32 4.54 -7.03
C GLY A 197 -4.62 4.84 -6.29
N ASP A 198 -5.31 5.92 -6.64
CA ASP A 198 -6.54 6.35 -5.97
C ASP A 198 -7.66 5.31 -6.14
N THR A 199 -8.15 4.80 -5.04
CA THR A 199 -9.28 3.85 -4.98
C THR A 199 -10.58 4.50 -4.43
N PHE A 200 -10.55 5.81 -4.16
CA PHE A 200 -11.66 6.55 -3.53
C PHE A 200 -12.36 7.54 -4.48
N GLU A 201 -11.96 7.57 -5.76
CA GLU A 201 -12.46 8.54 -6.74
C GLU A 201 -12.31 10.00 -6.26
N THR A 202 -11.14 10.30 -5.69
CA THR A 202 -10.81 11.59 -5.08
C THR A 202 -10.93 12.75 -6.09
N LYS A 203 -11.86 13.66 -5.85
CA LYS A 203 -12.05 14.84 -6.73
C LYS A 203 -11.01 15.92 -6.47
N ASN A 204 -10.72 16.20 -5.19
CA ASN A 204 -9.73 17.18 -4.76
C ASN A 204 -8.86 16.56 -3.67
N SER A 205 -7.60 16.30 -3.99
CA SER A 205 -6.66 15.70 -3.05
C SER A 205 -6.17 16.69 -1.99
N GLY A 206 -6.22 17.99 -2.30
CA GLY A 206 -5.60 19.03 -1.49
C GLY A 206 -4.08 18.95 -1.43
N ALA A 207 -3.45 18.11 -2.24
CA ALA A 207 -1.98 17.99 -2.31
C ALA A 207 -1.32 19.17 -3.00
N ASP A 208 -0.01 19.32 -2.82
CA ASP A 208 0.77 20.33 -3.54
C ASP A 208 0.86 19.97 -5.04
N TRP A 209 0.89 18.68 -5.36
CA TRP A 209 0.84 18.12 -6.73
C TRP A 209 0.03 16.85 -6.79
N ASP A 210 -0.69 16.67 -7.90
CA ASP A 210 -1.33 15.40 -8.28
C ASP A 210 -0.59 14.82 -9.48
N VAL A 211 -0.24 13.53 -9.44
CA VAL A 211 0.45 12.83 -10.53
C VAL A 211 -0.34 11.62 -11.02
N ASN A 212 -0.42 11.45 -12.34
CA ASN A 212 -1.07 10.30 -12.97
C ASN A 212 -0.09 9.15 -13.29
N ASP A 213 1.20 9.43 -13.21
CA ASP A 213 2.29 8.45 -13.32
C ASP A 213 3.37 8.79 -12.29
N ILE A 214 3.89 7.79 -11.62
CA ILE A 214 4.92 7.97 -10.59
C ILE A 214 6.18 8.64 -11.15
N TYR A 215 6.48 8.49 -12.44
CA TYR A 215 7.67 9.09 -13.06
C TYR A 215 7.62 10.63 -13.11
N GLU A 216 6.42 11.23 -13.04
CA GLU A 216 6.26 12.69 -12.98
C GLU A 216 6.96 13.30 -11.75
N ILE A 217 7.10 12.53 -10.67
CA ILE A 217 7.81 12.92 -9.45
C ILE A 217 9.24 13.38 -9.75
N VAL A 218 9.92 12.71 -10.68
CA VAL A 218 11.30 13.06 -11.07
C VAL A 218 11.39 14.50 -11.60
N GLY A 219 10.42 14.91 -12.41
CA GLY A 219 10.30 16.29 -12.90
C GLY A 219 10.09 17.29 -11.77
N ILE A 220 9.12 17.01 -10.91
CA ILE A 220 8.80 17.87 -9.74
C ILE A 220 10.04 18.07 -8.85
N ILE A 221 10.75 16.98 -8.53
CA ILE A 221 11.95 17.07 -7.67
C ILE A 221 13.07 17.86 -8.36
N LYS A 222 13.26 17.73 -9.67
CA LYS A 222 14.23 18.54 -10.44
C LYS A 222 13.89 20.02 -10.37
N GLU A 223 12.65 20.40 -10.60
CA GLU A 223 12.18 21.78 -10.52
C GLU A 223 12.41 22.38 -9.14
N LEU A 224 12.02 21.66 -8.07
CA LEU A 224 12.21 22.07 -6.68
C LEU A 224 13.68 22.21 -6.28
N ASN A 225 14.58 21.53 -6.96
CA ASN A 225 16.01 21.59 -6.68
C ASN A 225 16.76 22.60 -7.57
N SER A 226 16.12 23.10 -8.63
CA SER A 226 16.67 24.12 -9.52
C SER A 226 16.28 25.54 -9.13
N ALA A 227 15.21 25.68 -8.32
CA ALA A 227 14.73 26.94 -7.76
C ALA A 227 15.47 27.27 -6.45
#